data_6a65150781bbf8bd35cb651b3ef69a8d
#
_entry.id   6a65150781bbf8bd35cb651b3ef69a8d
#
_cell.length_a   1.000
_cell.length_b   1.000
_cell.length_c   1.000
_cell.angle_alpha   90.00
_cell.angle_beta   90.00
_cell.angle_gamma   90.00
#
_symmetry.space_group_name_H-M   'P 1'
#
loop_
_entity.id
_entity.type
_entity.pdbx_description
1 polymer ?
#
loop_
_entity_poly.entity_id
_entity_poly.type
_entity_poly.pdbx_seq_one_letter_code
_entity_poly.pdbx_strand_id
1 'polypeptide(L)'
;FMQGTSMACPHVSGVAALGLAYAAQNGKKYTPAEFKALLLSSVYGIDDCFAGSKDGELGPIADMAVYKNKMGGGCIDALKLLFAVKGTPAVYVRTGEPVTVDFARYFGGDRSRVALTAASFVSPGNLGLSSSKAEFDGTKITFDCPEPGTSMLRISAVSGDTEFVREFAVVSRAGLAANGGWL
;
A
#
# COMPACT_ATOMS: atom_id res chain seq x y z
N PHE A 1 15.51 16.78 -18.81
CA PHE A 1 14.33 16.24 -18.12
C PHE A 1 13.11 17.04 -18.56
N MET A 2 12.00 16.34 -18.83
CA MET A 2 10.71 16.97 -19.14
C MET A 2 9.79 16.72 -17.94
N GLN A 3 9.08 17.75 -17.49
CA GLN A 3 8.16 17.67 -16.36
C GLN A 3 6.81 18.30 -16.73
N GLY A 4 5.76 17.90 -16.02
CA GLY A 4 4.41 18.42 -16.23
C GLY A 4 3.36 17.31 -16.29
N THR A 5 2.10 17.72 -16.34
CA THR A 5 0.94 16.81 -16.43
C THR A 5 0.96 15.94 -17.69
N SER A 6 1.54 16.46 -18.78
CA SER A 6 1.72 15.71 -20.03
C SER A 6 2.67 14.52 -19.87
N MET A 7 3.63 14.59 -18.95
CA MET A 7 4.53 13.49 -18.63
C MET A 7 3.90 12.53 -17.61
N ALA A 8 3.08 13.04 -16.70
CA ALA A 8 2.37 12.22 -15.71
C ALA A 8 1.28 11.34 -16.36
N CYS A 9 0.56 11.85 -17.35
CA CYS A 9 -0.54 11.14 -18.01
C CYS A 9 -0.13 9.76 -18.57
N PRO A 10 0.96 9.62 -19.37
CA PRO A 10 1.38 8.31 -19.89
C PRO A 10 1.83 7.34 -18.81
N HIS A 11 2.33 7.80 -17.65
CA HIS A 11 2.62 6.92 -16.52
C HIS A 11 1.34 6.29 -15.97
N VAL A 12 0.28 7.07 -15.80
CA VAL A 12 -1.02 6.55 -15.37
C VAL A 12 -1.58 5.57 -16.39
N SER A 13 -1.48 5.88 -17.69
CA SER A 13 -1.93 4.99 -18.77
C SER A 13 -1.14 3.68 -18.80
N GLY A 14 0.17 3.74 -18.60
CA GLY A 14 1.04 2.56 -18.54
C GLY A 14 0.71 1.66 -17.35
N VAL A 15 0.51 2.22 -16.17
CA VAL A 15 0.10 1.46 -14.98
C VAL A 15 -1.31 0.88 -15.15
N ALA A 16 -2.23 1.63 -15.77
CA ALA A 16 -3.57 1.11 -16.08
C ALA A 16 -3.51 -0.07 -17.05
N ALA A 17 -2.70 0.04 -18.11
CA ALA A 17 -2.51 -1.05 -19.07
C ALA A 17 -1.91 -2.31 -18.39
N LEU A 18 -0.91 -2.14 -17.52
CA LEU A 18 -0.34 -3.22 -16.72
C LEU A 18 -1.40 -3.89 -15.83
N GLY A 19 -2.22 -3.10 -15.13
CA GLY A 19 -3.30 -3.61 -14.30
C GLY A 19 -4.36 -4.38 -15.08
N LEU A 20 -4.75 -3.91 -16.26
CA LEU A 20 -5.71 -4.60 -17.13
C LEU A 20 -5.13 -5.90 -17.72
N ALA A 21 -3.86 -5.89 -18.13
CA ALA A 21 -3.18 -7.08 -18.60
C ALA A 21 -3.12 -8.16 -17.50
N TYR A 22 -2.77 -7.75 -16.28
CA TYR A 22 -2.74 -8.63 -15.13
C TYR A 22 -4.14 -9.15 -14.74
N ALA A 23 -5.17 -8.30 -14.85
CA ALA A 23 -6.57 -8.70 -14.66
C ALA A 23 -6.97 -9.80 -15.65
N ALA A 24 -6.65 -9.62 -16.94
CA ALA A 24 -6.93 -10.60 -17.98
C ALA A 24 -6.23 -11.95 -17.72
N GLN A 25 -4.96 -11.94 -17.29
CA GLN A 25 -4.22 -13.15 -16.91
C GLN A 25 -4.87 -13.88 -15.71
N ASN A 26 -5.54 -13.16 -14.82
CA ASN A 26 -6.26 -13.72 -13.68
C ASN A 26 -7.75 -13.97 -13.95
N GLY A 27 -8.19 -13.94 -15.22
CA GLY A 27 -9.57 -14.18 -15.62
C GLY A 27 -10.57 -13.11 -15.14
N LYS A 28 -10.08 -11.94 -14.74
CA LYS A 28 -10.91 -10.83 -14.23
C LYS A 28 -11.23 -9.84 -15.34
N LYS A 29 -12.45 -9.35 -15.33
CA LYS A 29 -12.94 -8.30 -16.24
C LYS A 29 -13.53 -7.18 -15.42
N TYR A 30 -13.24 -5.95 -15.80
CA TYR A 30 -13.74 -4.74 -15.16
C TYR A 30 -14.43 -3.87 -16.20
N THR A 31 -15.52 -3.24 -15.81
CA THR A 31 -16.04 -2.10 -16.56
C THR A 31 -15.08 -0.90 -16.40
N PRO A 32 -15.12 0.09 -17.29
CA PRO A 32 -14.29 1.30 -17.15
C PRO A 32 -14.47 2.00 -15.78
N ALA A 33 -15.70 2.03 -15.26
CA ALA A 33 -15.99 2.65 -13.96
C ALA A 33 -15.37 1.88 -12.80
N GLU A 34 -15.50 0.55 -12.79
CA GLU A 34 -14.89 -0.30 -11.76
C GLU A 34 -13.38 -0.22 -11.78
N PHE A 35 -12.77 -0.28 -12.98
CA PHE A 35 -11.32 -0.20 -13.10
C PHE A 35 -10.78 1.18 -12.68
N LYS A 36 -11.48 2.28 -13.04
CA LYS A 36 -11.16 3.62 -12.58
C LYS A 36 -11.20 3.72 -11.06
N ALA A 37 -12.24 3.16 -10.42
CA ALA A 37 -12.36 3.15 -8.96
C ALA A 37 -11.21 2.37 -8.32
N LEU A 38 -10.86 1.20 -8.89
CA LEU A 38 -9.75 0.38 -8.44
C LEU A 38 -8.41 1.12 -8.55
N LEU A 39 -8.16 1.79 -9.67
CA LEU A 39 -6.97 2.58 -9.92
C LEU A 39 -6.85 3.73 -8.91
N LEU A 40 -7.93 4.49 -8.70
CA LEU A 40 -7.96 5.61 -7.75
C LEU A 40 -7.80 5.17 -6.29
N SER A 41 -8.29 3.99 -5.92
CA SER A 41 -8.09 3.43 -4.57
C SER A 41 -6.70 2.83 -4.36
N SER A 42 -5.95 2.64 -5.45
CA SER A 42 -4.61 2.04 -5.44
C SER A 42 -3.48 3.08 -5.47
N VAL A 43 -3.78 4.33 -5.19
CA VAL A 43 -2.79 5.40 -5.14
C VAL A 43 -2.08 5.45 -3.78
N TYR A 44 -0.93 6.09 -3.75
CA TYR A 44 -0.17 6.41 -2.56
C TYR A 44 -0.45 7.86 -2.15
N GLY A 45 -0.90 8.08 -0.92
CA GLY A 45 -1.18 9.41 -0.40
C GLY A 45 0.11 10.24 -0.31
N ILE A 46 0.06 11.48 -0.78
CA ILE A 46 1.21 12.39 -0.82
C ILE A 46 1.00 13.66 0.00
N ASP A 47 -0.12 13.80 0.67
CA ASP A 47 -0.44 15.02 1.44
C ASP A 47 0.56 15.31 2.56
N ASP A 48 1.14 14.25 3.17
CA ASP A 48 2.16 14.39 4.21
C ASP A 48 3.50 14.92 3.67
N CYS A 49 3.70 14.87 2.34
CA CYS A 49 4.88 15.43 1.68
C CYS A 49 4.79 16.97 1.53
N PHE A 50 3.59 17.54 1.64
CA PHE A 50 3.38 18.97 1.50
C PHE A 50 3.62 19.68 2.83
N ALA A 51 4.91 19.89 3.13
CA ALA A 51 5.38 20.63 4.30
C ALA A 51 6.60 21.46 3.94
N GLY A 52 6.79 22.59 4.65
CA GLY A 52 7.90 23.49 4.42
C GLY A 52 7.79 24.32 3.15
N SER A 53 8.92 24.81 2.66
CA SER A 53 9.03 25.63 1.46
C SER A 53 9.74 24.86 0.33
N LYS A 54 9.51 25.28 -0.92
CA LYS A 54 10.16 24.72 -2.09
C LYS A 54 10.48 25.80 -3.10
N ASP A 55 11.65 25.71 -3.74
CA ASP A 55 11.98 26.49 -4.90
C ASP A 55 11.34 25.85 -6.15
N GLY A 56 10.44 26.58 -6.78
CA GLY A 56 9.79 26.16 -8.01
C GLY A 56 10.31 26.94 -9.24
N GLU A 57 10.07 26.42 -10.43
CA GLU A 57 10.46 27.12 -11.68
C GLU A 57 9.82 28.50 -11.84
N LEU A 58 8.64 28.70 -11.26
CA LEU A 58 7.90 29.98 -11.31
C LEU A 58 8.16 30.87 -10.09
N GLY A 59 9.12 30.48 -9.27
CA GLY A 59 9.49 31.18 -8.03
C GLY A 59 9.31 30.32 -6.77
N PRO A 60 9.76 30.83 -5.62
CA PRO A 60 9.71 30.09 -4.37
C PRO A 60 8.27 29.91 -3.87
N ILE A 61 7.95 28.72 -3.43
CA ILE A 61 6.71 28.40 -2.73
C ILE A 61 7.01 28.42 -1.24
N ALA A 62 6.53 29.45 -0.52
CA ALA A 62 6.85 29.66 0.89
C ALA A 62 6.24 28.60 1.81
N ASP A 63 5.08 28.06 1.48
CA ASP A 63 4.38 27.05 2.25
C ASP A 63 3.74 25.99 1.32
N MET A 64 4.28 24.78 1.35
CA MET A 64 3.76 23.66 0.58
C MET A 64 2.41 23.13 1.11
N ALA A 65 2.06 23.43 2.37
CA ALA A 65 0.80 22.96 2.97
C ALA A 65 -0.45 23.46 2.23
N VAL A 66 -0.34 24.54 1.46
CA VAL A 66 -1.45 25.06 0.63
C VAL A 66 -1.93 24.06 -0.44
N TYR A 67 -1.12 23.06 -0.77
CA TYR A 67 -1.44 22.01 -1.76
C TYR A 67 -2.07 20.76 -1.14
N LYS A 68 -2.11 20.62 0.19
CA LYS A 68 -2.77 19.48 0.84
C LYS A 68 -4.22 19.36 0.38
N ASN A 69 -4.66 18.14 0.11
CA ASN A 69 -5.99 17.81 -0.41
C ASN A 69 -6.33 18.45 -1.78
N LYS A 70 -5.36 18.98 -2.50
CA LYS A 70 -5.56 19.61 -3.83
C LYS A 70 -4.89 18.88 -4.98
N MET A 71 -4.12 17.84 -4.68
CA MET A 71 -3.32 17.11 -5.68
C MET A 71 -3.96 15.78 -6.09
N GLY A 72 -5.30 15.70 -6.07
CA GLY A 72 -6.05 14.50 -6.43
C GLY A 72 -5.98 13.41 -5.36
N GLY A 73 -6.09 12.15 -5.79
CA GLY A 73 -6.09 10.99 -4.87
C GLY A 73 -4.70 10.59 -4.36
N GLY A 74 -3.63 11.09 -4.98
CA GLY A 74 -2.26 10.74 -4.64
C GLY A 74 -1.42 10.31 -5.84
N CYS A 75 -0.24 9.79 -5.56
CA CYS A 75 0.68 9.26 -6.57
C CYS A 75 0.29 7.84 -6.97
N ILE A 76 0.39 7.52 -8.27
CA ILE A 76 0.05 6.20 -8.78
C ILE A 76 1.02 5.13 -8.24
N ASP A 77 0.47 3.97 -7.87
CA ASP A 77 1.21 2.84 -7.34
C ASP A 77 0.85 1.55 -8.10
N ALA A 78 1.75 1.14 -8.98
CA ALA A 78 1.56 -0.05 -9.80
C ALA A 78 1.45 -1.33 -8.96
N LEU A 79 2.30 -1.47 -7.93
CA LEU A 79 2.29 -2.66 -7.08
C LEU A 79 0.97 -2.78 -6.30
N LYS A 80 0.50 -1.65 -5.73
CA LYS A 80 -0.77 -1.59 -5.02
C LYS A 80 -1.94 -1.95 -5.94
N LEU A 81 -1.92 -1.47 -7.20
CA LEU A 81 -2.92 -1.84 -8.20
C LEU A 81 -2.90 -3.34 -8.50
N LEU A 82 -1.73 -3.94 -8.69
CA LEU A 82 -1.64 -5.38 -8.97
C LEU A 82 -2.16 -6.23 -7.80
N PHE A 83 -1.86 -5.86 -6.57
CA PHE A 83 -2.44 -6.52 -5.40
C PHE A 83 -3.96 -6.33 -5.32
N ALA A 84 -4.47 -5.14 -5.64
CA ALA A 84 -5.90 -4.88 -5.68
C ALA A 84 -6.58 -5.72 -6.78
N VAL A 85 -5.99 -5.82 -7.97
CA VAL A 85 -6.46 -6.69 -9.05
C VAL A 85 -6.44 -8.16 -8.60
N LYS A 86 -5.38 -8.62 -7.95
CA LYS A 86 -5.29 -9.99 -7.39
C LYS A 86 -6.38 -10.24 -6.34
N GLY A 87 -6.80 -9.20 -5.64
CA GLY A 87 -7.73 -9.30 -4.50
C GLY A 87 -7.01 -9.61 -3.18
N THR A 88 -5.69 -9.37 -3.14
CA THR A 88 -4.86 -9.54 -1.94
C THR A 88 -4.71 -8.17 -1.27
N PRO A 89 -5.20 -7.96 -0.04
CA PRO A 89 -5.00 -6.70 0.66
C PRO A 89 -3.53 -6.40 0.86
N ALA A 90 -3.11 -5.18 0.59
CA ALA A 90 -1.74 -4.73 0.82
C ALA A 90 -1.66 -3.86 2.08
N VAL A 91 -0.67 -4.15 2.91
CA VAL A 91 -0.30 -3.38 4.11
C VAL A 91 1.02 -2.70 3.83
N TYR A 92 1.03 -1.36 3.88
CA TYR A 92 2.24 -0.57 3.67
C TYR A 92 2.82 -0.16 5.00
N VAL A 93 4.12 -0.39 5.16
CA VAL A 93 4.89 -0.03 6.34
C VAL A 93 6.13 0.75 5.91
N ARG A 94 6.64 1.61 6.79
CA ARG A 94 7.92 2.28 6.57
C ARG A 94 9.07 1.39 6.98
N THR A 95 10.11 1.37 6.17
CA THR A 95 11.35 0.67 6.50
C THR A 95 12.00 1.27 7.74
N GLY A 96 12.32 0.44 8.72
CA GLY A 96 12.99 0.85 9.97
C GLY A 96 12.11 1.61 10.96
N GLU A 97 10.79 1.69 10.71
CA GLU A 97 9.84 2.29 11.64
C GLU A 97 8.78 1.27 12.05
N PRO A 98 8.54 1.04 13.35
CA PRO A 98 7.51 0.11 13.79
C PRO A 98 6.10 0.64 13.46
N VAL A 99 5.32 -0.16 12.76
CA VAL A 99 3.93 0.17 12.38
C VAL A 99 3.00 -0.91 12.90
N THR A 100 2.01 -0.53 13.68
CA THR A 100 0.99 -1.45 14.21
C THR A 100 -0.28 -1.40 13.35
N VAL A 101 -0.71 -2.56 12.90
CA VAL A 101 -1.92 -2.72 12.07
C VAL A 101 -2.91 -3.64 12.77
N ASP A 102 -4.15 -3.18 12.89
CA ASP A 102 -5.26 -4.00 13.39
C ASP A 102 -5.91 -4.76 12.22
N PHE A 103 -5.81 -6.08 12.28
CA PHE A 103 -6.31 -6.98 11.24
C PHE A 103 -7.77 -7.37 11.40
N ALA A 104 -8.43 -7.08 12.53
CA ALA A 104 -9.86 -7.40 12.73
C ALA A 104 -10.74 -6.87 11.59
N ARG A 105 -10.40 -5.68 11.06
CA ARG A 105 -11.14 -5.04 9.96
C ARG A 105 -11.18 -5.82 8.64
N TYR A 106 -10.27 -6.78 8.47
CA TYR A 106 -10.18 -7.58 7.24
C TYR A 106 -10.95 -8.90 7.32
N PHE A 107 -11.39 -9.28 8.51
CA PHE A 107 -12.19 -10.48 8.74
C PHE A 107 -13.63 -10.04 9.00
N GLY A 108 -14.51 -10.19 8.07
CA GLY A 108 -15.89 -9.69 8.12
C GLY A 108 -16.66 -10.05 9.40
N GLY A 109 -17.83 -9.44 9.59
CA GLY A 109 -18.67 -9.64 10.75
C GLY A 109 -18.37 -8.69 11.93
N ASP A 110 -18.68 -9.15 13.14
CA ASP A 110 -18.41 -8.41 14.38
C ASP A 110 -16.92 -8.47 14.72
N ARG A 111 -16.24 -7.32 14.60
CA ARG A 111 -14.81 -7.19 14.84
C ARG A 111 -14.39 -7.57 16.28
N SER A 112 -15.29 -7.42 17.25
CA SER A 112 -15.02 -7.77 18.64
C SER A 112 -14.91 -9.28 18.87
N ARG A 113 -15.38 -10.08 17.91
CA ARG A 113 -15.35 -11.55 17.96
C ARG A 113 -14.21 -12.16 17.15
N VAL A 114 -13.37 -11.34 16.54
CA VAL A 114 -12.21 -11.79 15.79
C VAL A 114 -11.03 -12.01 16.73
N ALA A 115 -10.41 -13.18 16.67
CA ALA A 115 -9.16 -13.47 17.34
C ALA A 115 -8.17 -14.08 16.34
N LEU A 116 -6.94 -13.57 16.30
CA LEU A 116 -5.87 -14.18 15.51
C LEU A 116 -5.38 -15.44 16.21
N THR A 117 -5.15 -16.51 15.45
CA THR A 117 -4.66 -17.80 15.95
C THR A 117 -3.24 -18.09 15.48
N ALA A 118 -2.85 -17.57 14.30
CA ALA A 118 -1.50 -17.68 13.78
C ALA A 118 -1.22 -16.54 12.80
N ALA A 119 0.05 -16.12 12.70
CA ALA A 119 0.53 -15.19 11.68
C ALA A 119 1.94 -15.59 11.25
N SER A 120 2.18 -15.69 9.95
CA SER A 120 3.48 -16.09 9.41
C SER A 120 3.80 -15.46 8.06
N PHE A 121 5.06 -15.06 7.88
CA PHE A 121 5.59 -14.59 6.60
C PHE A 121 6.03 -15.76 5.71
N VAL A 122 5.77 -15.66 4.42
CA VAL A 122 6.23 -16.64 3.42
C VAL A 122 7.72 -16.45 3.11
N SER A 123 8.15 -15.20 2.96
CA SER A 123 9.54 -14.85 2.65
C SER A 123 10.03 -13.71 3.55
N PRO A 124 10.30 -13.99 4.84
CA PRO A 124 10.65 -12.95 5.81
C PRO A 124 11.92 -12.19 5.44
N GLY A 125 12.92 -12.87 4.87
CA GLY A 125 14.18 -12.27 4.46
C GLY A 125 14.04 -11.13 3.45
N ASN A 126 12.95 -11.10 2.67
CA ASN A 126 12.66 -9.98 1.77
C ASN A 126 12.36 -8.66 2.49
N LEU A 127 12.12 -8.71 3.80
CA LEU A 127 11.85 -7.56 4.66
C LEU A 127 12.96 -7.37 5.71
N GLY A 128 14.05 -8.15 5.62
CA GLY A 128 15.12 -8.17 6.62
C GLY A 128 14.75 -8.87 7.92
N LEU A 129 13.67 -9.65 7.93
CA LEU A 129 13.22 -10.37 9.12
C LEU A 129 13.91 -11.72 9.25
N SER A 130 14.37 -12.07 10.46
CA SER A 130 15.02 -13.33 10.76
C SER A 130 14.06 -14.49 11.02
N SER A 131 12.78 -14.20 11.30
CA SER A 131 11.74 -15.17 11.63
C SER A 131 10.58 -15.09 10.67
N SER A 132 10.02 -16.24 10.28
CA SER A 132 8.75 -16.29 9.56
C SER A 132 7.54 -16.03 10.47
N LYS A 133 7.65 -16.25 11.77
CA LYS A 133 6.56 -16.01 12.72
C LYS A 133 6.38 -14.52 12.94
N ALA A 134 5.16 -14.03 12.78
CA ALA A 134 4.78 -12.68 13.16
C ALA A 134 4.08 -12.73 14.53
N GLU A 135 4.62 -11.98 15.48
CA GLU A 135 4.01 -11.85 16.81
C GLU A 135 2.81 -10.91 16.72
N PHE A 136 1.75 -11.24 17.48
CA PHE A 136 0.54 -10.44 17.52
C PHE A 136 0.00 -10.30 18.95
N ASP A 137 -0.65 -9.17 19.21
CA ASP A 137 -1.37 -8.88 20.44
C ASP A 137 -2.86 -8.67 20.09
N GLY A 138 -3.69 -9.61 20.51
CA GLY A 138 -5.10 -9.67 20.13
C GLY A 138 -5.25 -9.77 18.61
N THR A 139 -5.72 -8.71 17.97
CA THR A 139 -5.87 -8.62 16.49
C THR A 139 -4.81 -7.76 15.82
N LYS A 140 -3.83 -7.28 16.57
CA LYS A 140 -2.82 -6.32 16.11
C LYS A 140 -1.48 -7.00 15.87
N ILE A 141 -0.85 -6.66 14.76
CA ILE A 141 0.52 -7.06 14.44
C ILE A 141 1.36 -5.79 14.31
N THR A 142 2.49 -5.76 14.99
CA THR A 142 3.48 -4.69 14.83
C THR A 142 4.57 -5.16 13.89
N PHE A 143 4.76 -4.42 12.80
CA PHE A 143 5.79 -4.65 11.81
C PHE A 143 6.98 -3.74 12.11
N ASP A 144 8.15 -4.32 12.21
CA ASP A 144 9.43 -3.62 12.21
C ASP A 144 10.29 -4.25 11.13
N CYS A 145 10.21 -3.67 9.93
CA CYS A 145 10.85 -4.20 8.73
C CYS A 145 12.16 -3.45 8.47
N PRO A 146 13.33 -4.06 8.72
CA PRO A 146 14.62 -3.39 8.55
C PRO A 146 14.94 -3.01 7.10
N GLU A 147 14.42 -3.77 6.13
CA GLU A 147 14.73 -3.61 4.72
C GLU A 147 13.50 -3.29 3.88
N PRO A 148 13.66 -2.51 2.79
CA PRO A 148 12.60 -2.31 1.82
C PRO A 148 12.37 -3.60 1.02
N GLY A 149 11.11 -3.97 0.83
CA GLY A 149 10.78 -5.19 0.11
C GLY A 149 9.32 -5.57 0.25
N THR A 150 9.00 -6.79 -0.17
CA THR A 150 7.63 -7.32 -0.09
C THR A 150 7.65 -8.77 0.34
N SER A 151 6.78 -9.12 1.27
CA SER A 151 6.52 -10.51 1.66
C SER A 151 5.03 -10.74 1.84
N MET A 152 4.59 -11.97 1.59
CA MET A 152 3.24 -12.38 1.92
C MET A 152 3.15 -12.74 3.39
N LEU A 153 2.14 -12.22 4.07
CA LEU A 153 1.77 -12.55 5.43
C LEU A 153 0.49 -13.39 5.40
N ARG A 154 0.55 -14.60 5.91
CA ARG A 154 -0.61 -15.47 6.08
C ARG A 154 -1.09 -15.35 7.52
N ILE A 155 -2.36 -15.02 7.71
CA ILE A 155 -3.00 -14.90 9.00
C ILE A 155 -4.13 -15.90 9.09
N SER A 156 -4.13 -16.70 10.15
CA SER A 156 -5.28 -17.50 10.60
C SER A 156 -5.99 -16.74 11.69
N ALA A 157 -7.32 -16.71 11.62
CA ALA A 157 -8.18 -16.04 12.60
C ALA A 157 -9.47 -16.83 12.78
N VAL A 158 -10.07 -16.70 13.94
CA VAL A 158 -11.42 -17.20 14.22
C VAL A 158 -12.36 -16.00 14.42
N SER A 159 -13.59 -16.13 13.94
CA SER A 159 -14.67 -15.18 14.23
C SER A 159 -15.93 -15.97 14.61
N GLY A 160 -16.23 -16.00 15.88
CA GLY A 160 -17.17 -16.97 16.45
C GLY A 160 -16.65 -18.40 16.26
N ASP A 161 -17.43 -19.26 15.63
CA ASP A 161 -17.09 -20.67 15.38
C ASP A 161 -16.45 -20.90 13.98
N THR A 162 -16.18 -19.83 13.25
CA THR A 162 -15.65 -19.92 11.87
C THR A 162 -14.18 -19.57 11.85
N GLU A 163 -13.37 -20.48 11.29
CA GLU A 163 -11.95 -20.24 11.03
C GLU A 163 -11.77 -19.64 9.62
N PHE A 164 -10.88 -18.68 9.53
CA PHE A 164 -10.48 -18.01 8.29
C PHE A 164 -8.98 -18.02 8.14
N VAL A 165 -8.51 -18.23 6.92
CA VAL A 165 -7.12 -17.99 6.54
C VAL A 165 -7.11 -16.94 5.45
N ARG A 166 -6.33 -15.88 5.66
CA ARG A 166 -6.17 -14.79 4.67
C ARG A 166 -4.71 -14.46 4.45
N GLU A 167 -4.43 -14.05 3.22
CA GLU A 167 -3.11 -13.59 2.82
C GLU A 167 -3.13 -12.08 2.59
N PHE A 168 -2.06 -11.44 3.06
CA PHE A 168 -1.82 -10.02 2.94
C PHE A 168 -0.44 -9.80 2.32
N ALA A 169 -0.32 -8.81 1.47
CA ALA A 169 0.99 -8.37 1.02
C ALA A 169 1.51 -7.29 1.98
N VAL A 170 2.61 -7.55 2.68
CA VAL A 170 3.31 -6.54 3.46
C VAL A 170 4.39 -5.92 2.59
N VAL A 171 4.31 -4.61 2.40
CA VAL A 171 5.22 -3.84 1.55
C VAL A 171 5.95 -2.83 2.42
N SER A 172 7.24 -3.06 2.64
CA SER A 172 8.13 -2.13 3.33
C SER A 172 8.77 -1.19 2.32
N ARG A 173 8.64 0.12 2.55
CA ARG A 173 9.24 1.15 1.71
C ARG A 173 10.01 2.14 2.57
N ALA A 174 11.17 2.57 2.05
CA ALA A 174 11.86 3.73 2.60
C ALA A 174 10.93 4.95 2.60
N GLY A 175 11.01 5.77 3.64
CA GLY A 175 10.19 6.96 3.77
C GLY A 175 10.39 7.91 2.58
N LEU A 176 9.41 8.77 2.33
CA LEU A 176 9.45 9.75 1.23
C LEU A 176 10.63 10.71 1.32
N ALA A 177 11.18 10.95 2.51
CA ALA A 177 12.42 11.71 2.69
C ALA A 177 13.62 11.06 1.96
N ALA A 178 13.62 9.74 1.76
CA ALA A 178 14.63 9.05 0.96
C ALA A 178 14.42 9.24 -0.55
N ASN A 179 13.23 9.64 -0.99
CA ASN A 179 12.90 9.96 -2.38
C ASN A 179 13.04 11.46 -2.69
N GLY A 180 13.67 12.23 -1.84
CA GLY A 180 13.84 13.69 -1.93
C GLY A 180 14.53 14.22 -3.19
N GLY A 181 14.69 13.40 -4.22
CA GLY A 181 15.19 13.79 -5.53
C GLY A 181 14.11 13.95 -6.62
N TRP A 182 12.83 13.79 -6.31
CA TRP A 182 11.76 13.79 -7.32
C TRP A 182 10.75 14.94 -7.21
N LEU A 183 10.84 15.75 -6.17
CA LEU A 183 10.00 16.94 -6.04
C LEU A 183 10.84 18.20 -5.85
#